data_659ffff945ac61b0ebdfdd880d85f21f
#
_entry.id   659ffff945ac61b0ebdfdd880d85f21f
#
_cell.length_a   1.000
_cell.length_b   1.000
_cell.length_c   1.000
_cell.angle_alpha   90.00
_cell.angle_beta   90.00
_cell.angle_gamma   90.00
#
_symmetry.space_group_name_H-M   'P 1'
#
loop_
_entity.id
_entity.type
_entity.pdbx_description
1 polymer ?
#
loop_
_entity_poly.entity_id
_entity_poly.type
_entity_poly.pdbx_seq_one_letter_code
_entity_poly.pdbx_strand_id
1 'polypeptide(L)'
;DSKYIVVVAQEDGSIEDPKPEDLYSYGTLAQVLKVFDMPDNSKSAIVQGISRVKIIKYLQKDPYFTVSISLLEDEKLTDPLEVDALTKNLRQSFEELMKVAPNLTEEHSGMLKNIQKPNRLTDRAISVITISNQEKQDILEELNIKTRIEKALNLISREIQRIKLGEEIQSEVHDEITKTQREYYLREQMKAIKKELGEDEGTVESKEFEDKIKAAKMPKSAEKVAMKEL
;
A
#
# COMPACT_ATOMS: atom_id res chain seq x y z
N ASP A 1 -20.25 -2.29 -36.27
CA ASP A 1 -20.04 -1.84 -34.90
C ASP A 1 -19.72 -3.06 -34.04
N SER A 2 -18.43 -3.27 -33.76
CA SER A 2 -18.00 -4.36 -32.90
C SER A 2 -18.41 -4.02 -31.45
N LYS A 3 -19.19 -4.91 -30.82
CA LYS A 3 -19.48 -4.81 -29.37
C LYS A 3 -18.35 -5.34 -28.49
N TYR A 4 -17.21 -5.66 -29.08
CA TYR A 4 -16.07 -6.27 -28.41
C TYR A 4 -14.85 -5.36 -28.49
N ILE A 5 -14.13 -5.27 -27.39
CA ILE A 5 -12.86 -4.56 -27.25
C ILE A 5 -11.83 -5.45 -26.54
N VAL A 6 -10.59 -5.16 -26.75
CA VAL A 6 -9.49 -5.72 -25.96
C VAL A 6 -9.02 -4.69 -24.96
N VAL A 7 -9.06 -5.04 -23.68
CA VAL A 7 -8.56 -4.20 -22.60
C VAL A 7 -7.17 -4.68 -22.22
N VAL A 8 -6.18 -3.80 -22.33
CA VAL A 8 -4.78 -4.05 -21.99
C VAL A 8 -4.26 -2.97 -21.06
N ALA A 9 -3.30 -3.30 -20.21
CA ALA A 9 -2.63 -2.32 -19.37
C ALA A 9 -1.42 -1.72 -20.12
N GLN A 10 -1.04 -0.52 -19.71
CA GLN A 10 0.23 0.11 -20.09
C GLN A 10 1.34 -0.43 -19.18
N GLU A 11 2.55 -0.59 -19.72
CA GLU A 11 3.74 -0.91 -18.94
C GLU A 11 4.11 0.27 -18.03
N ASP A 12 4.05 1.49 -18.57
CA ASP A 12 4.22 2.74 -17.81
C ASP A 12 2.96 3.60 -17.92
N GLY A 13 2.23 3.72 -16.82
CA GLY A 13 0.99 4.51 -16.74
C GLY A 13 1.18 6.03 -16.84
N SER A 14 2.41 6.54 -16.89
CA SER A 14 2.70 7.97 -17.04
C SER A 14 2.64 8.45 -18.50
N ILE A 15 2.61 7.53 -19.46
CA ILE A 15 2.57 7.84 -20.89
C ILE A 15 1.15 8.24 -21.27
N GLU A 16 0.93 9.50 -21.68
CA GLU A 16 -0.40 10.01 -22.05
C GLU A 16 -0.91 9.46 -23.40
N ASP A 17 -0.01 9.23 -24.35
CA ASP A 17 -0.33 8.69 -25.69
C ASP A 17 0.48 7.42 -25.96
N PRO A 18 0.04 6.28 -25.39
CA PRO A 18 0.79 5.03 -25.45
C PRO A 18 0.78 4.46 -26.87
N LYS A 19 1.94 4.02 -27.33
CA LYS A 19 2.12 3.26 -28.56
C LYS A 19 1.97 1.76 -28.28
N PRO A 20 1.87 0.92 -29.34
CA PRO A 20 1.79 -0.54 -29.17
C PRO A 20 2.91 -1.16 -28.33
N GLU A 21 4.12 -0.58 -28.39
CA GLU A 21 5.30 -0.99 -27.61
C GLU A 21 5.23 -0.66 -26.12
N ASP A 22 4.34 0.25 -25.71
CA ASP A 22 4.14 0.68 -24.33
C ASP A 22 3.01 -0.12 -23.63
N LEU A 23 2.41 -1.07 -24.37
CA LEU A 23 1.27 -1.87 -23.92
C LEU A 23 1.67 -3.33 -23.71
N TYR A 24 1.16 -3.93 -22.66
CA TYR A 24 1.31 -5.37 -22.48
C TYR A 24 0.71 -6.16 -23.63
N SER A 25 1.29 -7.29 -23.94
CA SER A 25 0.81 -8.17 -25.02
C SER A 25 -0.35 -9.07 -24.61
N TYR A 26 -0.60 -9.21 -23.29
CA TYR A 26 -1.72 -9.97 -22.75
C TYR A 26 -2.77 -9.02 -22.19
N GLY A 27 -4.02 -9.34 -22.43
CA GLY A 27 -5.14 -8.56 -21.98
C GLY A 27 -6.43 -9.36 -21.84
N THR A 28 -7.54 -8.66 -21.82
CA THR A 28 -8.88 -9.25 -21.67
C THR A 28 -9.76 -8.84 -22.82
N LEU A 29 -10.31 -9.83 -23.52
CA LEU A 29 -11.45 -9.59 -24.43
C LEU A 29 -12.67 -9.23 -23.60
N ALA A 30 -13.25 -8.10 -23.88
CA ALA A 30 -14.43 -7.61 -23.15
C ALA A 30 -15.56 -7.24 -24.13
N GLN A 31 -16.78 -7.46 -23.68
CA GLN A 31 -17.99 -7.00 -24.36
C GLN A 31 -18.42 -5.65 -23.79
N VAL A 32 -18.69 -4.69 -24.66
CA VAL A 32 -19.29 -3.41 -24.30
C VAL A 32 -20.79 -3.62 -24.10
N LEU A 33 -21.26 -3.46 -22.85
CA LEU A 33 -22.65 -3.63 -22.49
C LEU A 33 -23.43 -2.33 -22.68
N LYS A 34 -22.84 -1.20 -22.24
CA LYS A 34 -23.45 0.11 -22.32
C LYS A 34 -22.42 1.21 -22.40
N VAL A 35 -22.71 2.25 -23.15
CA VAL A 35 -21.91 3.47 -23.27
C VAL A 35 -22.74 4.64 -22.77
N PHE A 36 -22.11 5.57 -22.03
CA PHE A 36 -22.73 6.78 -21.51
C PHE A 36 -21.91 7.98 -21.99
N ASP A 37 -22.61 9.04 -22.39
CA ASP A 37 -22.00 10.33 -22.64
C ASP A 37 -21.90 11.08 -21.29
N MET A 38 -20.71 11.56 -20.97
CA MET A 38 -20.45 12.30 -19.74
C MET A 38 -20.57 13.81 -20.00
N PRO A 39 -20.83 14.65 -18.96
CA PRO A 39 -20.99 16.11 -19.12
C PRO A 39 -19.76 16.83 -19.68
N ASP A 40 -18.58 16.24 -19.54
CA ASP A 40 -17.29 16.76 -20.04
C ASP A 40 -17.01 16.35 -21.49
N ASN A 41 -17.99 15.83 -22.22
CA ASN A 41 -17.89 15.24 -23.56
C ASN A 41 -17.01 13.97 -23.65
N SER A 42 -16.59 13.42 -22.52
CA SER A 42 -15.98 12.09 -22.50
C SER A 42 -17.04 10.98 -22.60
N LYS A 43 -16.59 9.76 -22.89
CA LYS A 43 -17.47 8.57 -22.92
C LYS A 43 -17.05 7.59 -21.85
N SER A 44 -18.00 7.12 -21.07
CA SER A 44 -17.82 6.03 -20.12
C SER A 44 -18.52 4.78 -20.64
N ALA A 45 -17.93 3.62 -20.40
CA ALA A 45 -18.51 2.35 -20.85
C ALA A 45 -18.54 1.32 -19.73
N ILE A 46 -19.64 0.58 -19.63
CA ILE A 46 -19.69 -0.65 -18.83
C ILE A 46 -19.28 -1.79 -19.75
N VAL A 47 -18.24 -2.50 -19.33
CA VAL A 47 -17.68 -3.64 -20.07
C VAL A 47 -17.71 -4.90 -19.23
N GLN A 48 -17.89 -6.05 -19.88
CA GLN A 48 -17.84 -7.36 -19.26
C GLN A 48 -16.66 -8.15 -19.84
N GLY A 49 -15.71 -8.52 -19.01
CA GLY A 49 -14.62 -9.42 -19.37
C GLY A 49 -15.14 -10.81 -19.76
N ILE A 50 -14.64 -11.35 -20.85
CA ILE A 50 -15.05 -12.64 -21.42
C ILE A 50 -13.93 -13.67 -21.24
N SER A 51 -12.73 -13.36 -21.79
CA SER A 51 -11.60 -14.28 -21.85
C SER A 51 -10.29 -13.54 -21.83
N ARG A 52 -9.24 -14.23 -21.40
CA ARG A 52 -7.86 -13.78 -21.59
C ARG A 52 -7.50 -13.86 -23.06
N VAL A 53 -6.71 -12.90 -23.51
CA VAL A 53 -6.22 -12.86 -24.90
C VAL A 53 -4.76 -12.46 -24.93
N LYS A 54 -4.08 -12.93 -25.98
CA LYS A 54 -2.77 -12.44 -26.37
C LYS A 54 -2.89 -11.65 -27.66
N ILE A 55 -2.37 -10.45 -27.70
CA ILE A 55 -2.25 -9.66 -28.92
C ILE A 55 -1.14 -10.26 -29.77
N ILE A 56 -1.49 -10.64 -30.99
CA ILE A 56 -0.54 -11.21 -31.95
C ILE A 56 0.04 -10.13 -32.83
N LYS A 57 -0.81 -9.19 -33.26
CA LYS A 57 -0.42 -8.14 -34.20
C LYS A 57 -1.37 -6.96 -34.12
N TYR A 58 -0.81 -5.76 -34.21
CA TYR A 58 -1.56 -4.53 -34.48
C TYR A 58 -1.80 -4.40 -36.00
N LEU A 59 -3.07 -4.33 -36.38
CA LEU A 59 -3.50 -4.24 -37.75
C LEU A 59 -3.68 -2.79 -38.21
N GLN A 60 -4.13 -1.93 -37.29
CA GLN A 60 -4.37 -0.52 -37.48
C GLN A 60 -3.97 0.26 -36.23
N LYS A 61 -3.44 1.47 -36.45
CA LYS A 61 -3.05 2.37 -35.35
C LYS A 61 -3.95 3.62 -35.27
N ASP A 62 -4.39 4.13 -36.37
CA ASP A 62 -5.24 5.33 -36.50
C ASP A 62 -6.61 5.01 -37.10
N PRO A 63 -7.69 5.61 -36.58
CA PRO A 63 -7.84 6.51 -35.43
C PRO A 63 -7.90 5.78 -34.10
N TYR A 64 -7.84 4.46 -34.09
CA TYR A 64 -7.79 3.59 -32.91
C TYR A 64 -7.07 2.29 -33.23
N PHE A 65 -6.54 1.63 -32.22
CA PHE A 65 -5.87 0.36 -32.41
C PHE A 65 -6.85 -0.74 -32.76
N THR A 66 -6.54 -1.45 -33.85
CA THR A 66 -7.20 -2.71 -34.19
C THR A 66 -6.15 -3.82 -34.10
N VAL A 67 -6.49 -4.92 -33.45
CA VAL A 67 -5.56 -6.00 -33.18
C VAL A 67 -6.07 -7.35 -33.62
N SER A 68 -5.14 -8.22 -34.01
CA SER A 68 -5.37 -9.65 -34.13
C SER A 68 -5.02 -10.29 -32.80
N ILE A 69 -5.90 -11.15 -32.28
CA ILE A 69 -5.75 -11.78 -30.97
C ILE A 69 -5.79 -13.30 -31.07
N SER A 70 -5.17 -13.95 -30.09
CA SER A 70 -5.38 -15.35 -29.78
C SER A 70 -6.17 -15.45 -28.46
N LEU A 71 -7.25 -16.20 -28.46
CA LEU A 71 -7.94 -16.55 -27.23
C LEU A 71 -7.08 -17.50 -26.40
N LEU A 72 -6.99 -17.25 -25.11
CA LEU A 72 -6.21 -18.08 -24.20
C LEU A 72 -7.15 -18.86 -23.29
N GLU A 73 -6.90 -20.15 -23.19
CA GLU A 73 -7.59 -21.03 -22.26
C GLU A 73 -6.63 -21.41 -21.13
N ASP A 74 -7.20 -21.60 -19.95
CA ASP A 74 -6.43 -22.13 -18.83
C ASP A 74 -5.95 -23.55 -19.17
N GLU A 75 -4.74 -23.88 -18.72
CA GLU A 75 -4.21 -25.25 -18.90
C GLU A 75 -5.10 -26.27 -18.20
N LYS A 76 -5.15 -27.48 -18.76
CA LYS A 76 -5.89 -28.58 -18.14
C LYS A 76 -5.29 -28.91 -16.76
N LEU A 77 -6.18 -29.10 -15.79
CA LEU A 77 -5.78 -29.49 -14.43
C LEU A 77 -5.08 -30.84 -14.47
N THR A 78 -3.82 -30.86 -14.04
CA THR A 78 -3.03 -32.08 -13.89
C THR A 78 -3.32 -32.82 -12.58
N ASP A 79 -3.57 -32.06 -11.51
CA ASP A 79 -3.94 -32.57 -10.18
C ASP A 79 -5.13 -31.80 -9.59
N PRO A 80 -6.36 -32.30 -9.76
CA PRO A 80 -7.55 -31.64 -9.23
C PRO A 80 -7.60 -31.56 -7.70
N LEU A 81 -7.02 -32.54 -6.97
CA LEU A 81 -7.01 -32.54 -5.50
C LEU A 81 -6.10 -31.44 -4.95
N GLU A 82 -4.93 -31.27 -5.55
CA GLU A 82 -4.00 -30.22 -5.17
C GLU A 82 -4.59 -28.84 -5.44
N VAL A 83 -5.23 -28.63 -6.59
CA VAL A 83 -5.89 -27.36 -6.93
C VAL A 83 -7.05 -27.07 -5.98
N ASP A 84 -7.83 -28.08 -5.55
CA ASP A 84 -8.88 -27.88 -4.55
C ASP A 84 -8.30 -27.46 -3.20
N ALA A 85 -7.23 -28.10 -2.75
CA ALA A 85 -6.54 -27.73 -1.50
C ALA A 85 -5.99 -26.30 -1.56
N LEU A 86 -5.31 -25.93 -2.65
CA LEU A 86 -4.81 -24.57 -2.88
C LEU A 86 -5.95 -23.54 -2.93
N THR A 87 -7.08 -23.90 -3.53
CA THR A 87 -8.27 -23.04 -3.61
C THR A 87 -8.86 -22.77 -2.22
N LYS A 88 -8.89 -23.78 -1.35
CA LYS A 88 -9.31 -23.61 0.06
C LYS A 88 -8.35 -22.69 0.82
N ASN A 89 -7.04 -22.92 0.65
CA ASN A 89 -6.03 -22.05 1.25
C ASN A 89 -6.16 -20.59 0.77
N LEU A 90 -6.42 -20.39 -0.53
CA LEU A 90 -6.64 -19.06 -1.09
C LEU A 90 -7.83 -18.34 -0.42
N ARG A 91 -8.94 -19.05 -0.22
CA ARG A 91 -10.10 -18.49 0.49
C ARG A 91 -9.75 -18.11 1.91
N GLN A 92 -9.08 -19.00 2.64
CA GLN A 92 -8.69 -18.75 4.03
C GLN A 92 -7.73 -17.54 4.13
N SER A 93 -6.70 -17.49 3.29
CA SER A 93 -5.76 -16.37 3.26
C SER A 93 -6.44 -15.06 2.90
N PHE A 94 -7.43 -15.09 2.02
CA PHE A 94 -8.21 -13.90 1.70
C PHE A 94 -9.09 -13.45 2.88
N GLU A 95 -9.69 -14.38 3.61
CA GLU A 95 -10.44 -14.08 4.85
C GLU A 95 -9.53 -13.49 5.93
N GLU A 96 -8.28 -13.93 6.02
CA GLU A 96 -7.28 -13.32 6.92
C GLU A 96 -6.91 -11.90 6.48
N LEU A 97 -6.71 -11.69 5.19
CA LEU A 97 -6.47 -10.36 4.62
C LEU A 97 -7.62 -9.40 4.94
N MET A 98 -8.87 -9.86 4.80
CA MET A 98 -10.07 -9.08 5.11
C MET A 98 -10.11 -8.56 6.55
N LYS A 99 -9.51 -9.27 7.51
CA LYS A 99 -9.49 -8.85 8.92
C LYS A 99 -8.53 -7.69 9.18
N VAL A 100 -7.51 -7.54 8.35
CA VAL A 100 -6.44 -6.54 8.55
C VAL A 100 -6.48 -5.42 7.51
N ALA A 101 -7.15 -5.60 6.38
CA ALA A 101 -7.19 -4.63 5.29
C ALA A 101 -8.42 -3.71 5.40
N PRO A 102 -8.27 -2.44 5.80
CA PRO A 102 -9.40 -1.54 6.06
C PRO A 102 -10.19 -1.15 4.80
N ASN A 103 -9.59 -1.32 3.62
CA ASN A 103 -10.20 -1.04 2.32
C ASN A 103 -11.03 -2.21 1.76
N LEU A 104 -10.99 -3.39 2.40
CA LEU A 104 -11.80 -4.53 2.00
C LEU A 104 -13.05 -4.62 2.86
N THR A 105 -14.21 -4.73 2.21
CA THR A 105 -15.53 -4.77 2.86
C THR A 105 -16.13 -6.18 2.84
N GLU A 106 -17.18 -6.40 3.63
CA GLU A 106 -17.91 -7.67 3.62
C GLU A 106 -18.50 -8.02 2.24
N GLU A 107 -18.76 -7.03 1.39
CA GLU A 107 -19.20 -7.28 0.01
C GLU A 107 -18.17 -8.06 -0.79
N HIS A 108 -16.86 -7.74 -0.62
CA HIS A 108 -15.79 -8.48 -1.26
C HIS A 108 -15.75 -9.95 -0.81
N SER A 109 -15.97 -10.21 0.48
CA SER A 109 -16.08 -11.57 1.01
C SER A 109 -17.28 -12.31 0.42
N GLY A 110 -18.45 -11.68 0.39
CA GLY A 110 -19.67 -12.25 -0.18
C GLY A 110 -19.53 -12.62 -1.66
N MET A 111 -18.87 -11.75 -2.45
CA MET A 111 -18.59 -12.03 -3.86
C MET A 111 -17.71 -13.26 -4.06
N LEU A 112 -16.66 -13.43 -3.23
CA LEU A 112 -15.73 -14.56 -3.36
C LEU A 112 -16.34 -15.89 -2.91
N LYS A 113 -17.24 -15.88 -1.91
CA LYS A 113 -17.93 -17.10 -1.44
C LYS A 113 -18.73 -17.79 -2.53
N ASN A 114 -19.30 -17.03 -3.46
CA ASN A 114 -20.16 -17.54 -4.53
C ASN A 114 -19.37 -18.06 -5.76
N ILE A 115 -18.06 -17.78 -5.84
CA ILE A 115 -17.24 -18.21 -6.98
C ILE A 115 -16.73 -19.63 -6.74
N GLN A 116 -17.19 -20.58 -7.54
CA GLN A 116 -16.79 -21.99 -7.45
C GLN A 116 -15.52 -22.31 -8.26
N LYS A 117 -15.33 -21.63 -9.40
CA LYS A 117 -14.21 -21.91 -10.30
C LYS A 117 -12.90 -21.34 -9.75
N PRO A 118 -11.84 -22.15 -9.55
CA PRO A 118 -10.58 -21.70 -8.99
C PRO A 118 -9.94 -20.52 -9.74
N ASN A 119 -9.96 -20.56 -11.07
CA ASN A 119 -9.43 -19.50 -11.93
C ASN A 119 -10.13 -18.16 -11.68
N ARG A 120 -11.47 -18.13 -11.66
CA ARG A 120 -12.25 -16.93 -11.39
C ARG A 120 -12.09 -16.43 -9.96
N LEU A 121 -11.96 -17.34 -9.01
CA LEU A 121 -11.71 -17.00 -7.62
C LEU A 121 -10.36 -16.26 -7.48
N THR A 122 -9.31 -16.83 -8.06
CA THR A 122 -7.96 -16.25 -8.03
C THR A 122 -7.94 -14.86 -8.68
N ASP A 123 -8.52 -14.73 -9.87
CA ASP A 123 -8.59 -13.45 -10.57
C ASP A 123 -9.35 -12.39 -9.76
N ARG A 124 -10.45 -12.80 -9.13
CA ARG A 124 -11.26 -11.88 -8.32
C ARG A 124 -10.55 -11.48 -7.03
N ALA A 125 -9.88 -12.42 -6.36
CA ALA A 125 -9.12 -12.12 -5.15
C ALA A 125 -8.00 -11.11 -5.44
N ILE A 126 -7.25 -11.30 -6.53
CA ILE A 126 -6.17 -10.41 -6.93
C ILE A 126 -6.68 -9.05 -7.41
N SER A 127 -7.85 -8.97 -8.01
CA SER A 127 -8.40 -7.71 -8.52
C SER A 127 -8.66 -6.66 -7.43
N VAL A 128 -8.90 -7.08 -6.20
CA VAL A 128 -9.30 -6.19 -5.09
C VAL A 128 -8.15 -5.84 -4.14
N ILE A 129 -7.00 -6.49 -4.24
CA ILE A 129 -5.82 -6.19 -3.42
C ILE A 129 -4.95 -5.08 -4.02
N THR A 130 -4.24 -4.37 -3.14
CA THR A 130 -3.37 -3.25 -3.51
C THR A 130 -1.97 -3.75 -3.82
N ILE A 131 -1.74 -4.14 -5.07
CA ILE A 131 -0.45 -4.57 -5.61
C ILE A 131 -0.12 -3.81 -6.89
N SER A 132 1.10 -3.90 -7.37
CA SER A 132 1.53 -3.23 -8.60
C SER A 132 0.82 -3.76 -9.84
N ASN A 133 0.75 -2.95 -10.90
CA ASN A 133 0.18 -3.37 -12.18
C ASN A 133 0.97 -4.54 -12.78
N GLN A 134 2.30 -4.56 -12.64
CA GLN A 134 3.14 -5.67 -13.09
C GLN A 134 2.74 -6.99 -12.41
N GLU A 135 2.52 -6.98 -11.10
CA GLU A 135 2.13 -8.19 -10.37
C GLU A 135 0.73 -8.68 -10.77
N LYS A 136 -0.20 -7.75 -11.05
CA LYS A 136 -1.51 -8.11 -11.60
C LYS A 136 -1.39 -8.70 -13.00
N GLN A 137 -0.48 -8.16 -13.81
CA GLN A 137 -0.19 -8.65 -15.14
C GLN A 137 0.43 -10.06 -15.10
N ASP A 138 1.37 -10.32 -14.19
CA ASP A 138 2.00 -11.64 -14.01
C ASP A 138 0.97 -12.73 -13.65
N ILE A 139 -0.09 -12.37 -12.93
CA ILE A 139 -1.24 -13.25 -12.66
C ILE A 139 -2.12 -13.43 -13.90
N LEU A 140 -2.34 -12.35 -14.66
CA LEU A 140 -3.16 -12.42 -15.87
C LEU A 140 -2.51 -13.32 -16.95
N GLU A 141 -1.20 -13.28 -17.07
CA GLU A 141 -0.43 -14.04 -18.05
C GLU A 141 -0.27 -15.52 -17.70
N GLU A 142 -0.40 -15.86 -16.41
CA GLU A 142 -0.22 -17.24 -15.95
C GLU A 142 -1.43 -18.11 -16.33
N LEU A 143 -1.22 -19.09 -17.21
CA LEU A 143 -2.26 -19.99 -17.69
C LEU A 143 -2.38 -21.26 -16.87
N ASN A 144 -1.31 -21.66 -16.17
CA ASN A 144 -1.34 -22.79 -15.24
C ASN A 144 -2.05 -22.37 -13.95
N ILE A 145 -3.20 -22.97 -13.68
CA ILE A 145 -4.04 -22.57 -12.53
C ILE A 145 -3.39 -22.83 -11.18
N LYS A 146 -2.62 -23.90 -11.03
CA LYS A 146 -1.88 -24.20 -9.81
C LYS A 146 -0.88 -23.08 -9.52
N THR A 147 0.00 -22.80 -10.46
CA THR A 147 1.02 -21.75 -10.36
C THR A 147 0.39 -20.37 -10.13
N ARG A 148 -0.75 -20.10 -10.77
CA ARG A 148 -1.50 -18.84 -10.57
C ARG A 148 -2.00 -18.70 -9.14
N ILE A 149 -2.56 -19.77 -8.54
CA ILE A 149 -3.01 -19.75 -7.14
C ILE A 149 -1.82 -19.59 -6.21
N GLU A 150 -0.71 -20.29 -6.44
CA GLU A 150 0.51 -20.15 -5.63
C GLU A 150 1.06 -18.72 -5.65
N LYS A 151 1.13 -18.09 -6.84
CA LYS A 151 1.50 -16.67 -6.97
C LYS A 151 0.54 -15.77 -6.20
N ALA A 152 -0.77 -16.02 -6.32
CA ALA A 152 -1.79 -15.25 -5.60
C ALA A 152 -1.67 -15.39 -4.07
N LEU A 153 -1.44 -16.59 -3.56
CA LEU A 153 -1.20 -16.84 -2.14
C LEU A 153 0.02 -16.07 -1.62
N ASN A 154 1.12 -16.07 -2.37
CA ASN A 154 2.32 -15.32 -2.02
C ASN A 154 2.06 -13.80 -1.96
N LEU A 155 1.31 -13.26 -2.94
CA LEU A 155 0.94 -11.84 -2.98
C LEU A 155 0.04 -11.46 -1.79
N ILE A 156 -0.96 -12.28 -1.49
CA ILE A 156 -1.86 -12.06 -0.34
C ILE A 156 -1.10 -12.11 0.98
N SER A 157 -0.23 -13.13 1.17
CA SER A 157 0.57 -13.27 2.39
C SER A 157 1.49 -12.07 2.59
N ARG A 158 2.14 -11.60 1.54
CA ARG A 158 2.98 -10.40 1.59
C ARG A 158 2.16 -9.15 1.94
N GLU A 159 0.97 -9.01 1.39
CA GLU A 159 0.11 -7.86 1.68
C GLU A 159 -0.36 -7.87 3.14
N ILE A 160 -0.72 -9.04 3.68
CA ILE A 160 -1.04 -9.19 5.11
C ILE A 160 0.14 -8.74 5.99
N GLN A 161 1.35 -9.21 5.66
CA GLN A 161 2.57 -8.84 6.41
C GLN A 161 2.85 -7.34 6.32
N ARG A 162 2.69 -6.73 5.13
CA ARG A 162 2.88 -5.31 4.90
C ARG A 162 1.93 -4.45 5.75
N ILE A 163 0.65 -4.84 5.81
CA ILE A 163 -0.35 -4.13 6.60
C ILE A 163 -0.03 -4.23 8.09
N LYS A 164 0.22 -5.45 8.59
CA LYS A 164 0.55 -5.67 10.01
C LYS A 164 1.79 -4.90 10.45
N LEU A 165 2.85 -4.93 9.64
CA LEU A 165 4.07 -4.16 9.92
C LEU A 165 3.80 -2.65 9.92
N GLY A 166 2.96 -2.16 9.01
CA GLY A 166 2.55 -0.76 8.98
C GLY A 166 1.81 -0.34 10.25
N GLU A 167 0.89 -1.16 10.74
CA GLU A 167 0.16 -0.93 12.00
C GLU A 167 1.11 -0.92 13.21
N GLU A 168 2.05 -1.86 13.27
CA GLU A 168 3.05 -1.96 14.34
C GLU A 168 3.93 -0.68 14.38
N ILE A 169 4.49 -0.28 13.24
CA ILE A 169 5.28 0.95 13.13
C ILE A 169 4.45 2.18 13.54
N GLN A 170 3.21 2.27 13.09
CA GLN A 170 2.34 3.39 13.44
C GLN A 170 2.04 3.44 14.94
N SER A 171 1.84 2.29 15.59
CA SER A 171 1.65 2.18 17.03
C SER A 171 2.90 2.63 17.81
N GLU A 172 4.09 2.15 17.42
CA GLU A 172 5.35 2.54 18.04
C GLU A 172 5.60 4.05 17.95
N VAL A 173 5.39 4.64 16.77
CA VAL A 173 5.55 6.10 16.56
C VAL A 173 4.55 6.88 17.42
N HIS A 174 3.31 6.41 17.51
CA HIS A 174 2.29 7.06 18.35
C HIS A 174 2.67 7.03 19.84
N ASP A 175 3.16 5.90 20.32
CA ASP A 175 3.59 5.72 21.71
C ASP A 175 4.79 6.61 22.04
N GLU A 176 5.76 6.74 21.13
CA GLU A 176 6.93 7.60 21.30
C GLU A 176 6.54 9.08 21.32
N ILE A 177 5.64 9.52 20.42
CA ILE A 177 5.12 10.88 20.43
C ILE A 177 4.39 11.19 21.75
N THR A 178 3.52 10.28 22.20
CA THR A 178 2.76 10.43 23.44
C THR A 178 3.69 10.53 24.66
N LYS A 179 4.74 9.69 24.70
CA LYS A 179 5.76 9.72 25.76
C LYS A 179 6.51 11.06 25.77
N THR A 180 6.95 11.53 24.61
CA THR A 180 7.66 12.81 24.48
C THR A 180 6.79 13.98 24.88
N GLN A 181 5.52 14.01 24.48
CA GLN A 181 4.57 15.04 24.90
C GLN A 181 4.36 15.05 26.42
N ARG A 182 4.24 13.85 27.02
CA ARG A 182 4.09 13.72 28.47
C ARG A 182 5.33 14.20 29.23
N GLU A 183 6.53 13.86 28.73
CA GLU A 183 7.80 14.34 29.31
C GLU A 183 7.92 15.87 29.24
N TYR A 184 7.55 16.46 28.11
CA TYR A 184 7.52 17.91 27.93
C TYR A 184 6.56 18.56 28.94
N TYR A 185 5.34 18.05 29.05
CA TYR A 185 4.34 18.57 29.98
C TYR A 185 4.81 18.48 31.45
N LEU A 186 5.40 17.36 31.84
CA LEU A 186 5.95 17.18 33.17
C LEU A 186 7.12 18.15 33.45
N ARG A 187 7.98 18.41 32.47
CA ARG A 187 9.07 19.40 32.61
C ARG A 187 8.52 20.81 32.81
N GLU A 188 7.52 21.19 32.05
CA GLU A 188 6.87 22.52 32.17
C GLU A 188 6.14 22.67 33.52
N GLN A 189 5.47 21.62 34.00
CA GLN A 189 4.89 21.61 35.34
C GLN A 189 5.98 21.76 36.41
N MET A 190 7.07 21.02 36.31
CA MET A 190 8.19 21.11 37.28
C MET A 190 8.81 22.52 37.31
N LYS A 191 8.93 23.14 36.15
CA LYS A 191 9.43 24.51 36.02
C LYS A 191 8.46 25.54 36.64
N ALA A 192 7.13 25.38 36.42
CA ALA A 192 6.13 26.20 37.06
C ALA A 192 6.15 26.06 38.62
N ILE A 193 6.26 24.83 39.11
CA ILE A 193 6.34 24.56 40.56
C ILE A 193 7.61 25.15 41.15
N LYS A 194 8.78 25.01 40.54
CA LYS A 194 10.03 25.65 40.94
C LYS A 194 9.91 27.15 41.04
N LYS A 195 9.23 27.79 40.07
CA LYS A 195 8.98 29.22 40.06
C LYS A 195 8.07 29.65 41.21
N GLU A 196 7.02 28.87 41.52
CA GLU A 196 6.13 29.19 42.66
C GLU A 196 6.79 28.96 44.01
N LEU A 197 7.72 27.99 44.12
CA LEU A 197 8.49 27.74 45.33
C LEU A 197 9.65 28.72 45.54
N GLY A 198 9.90 29.64 44.58
CA GLY A 198 11.02 30.57 44.65
C GLY A 198 12.38 29.94 44.41
N GLU A 199 12.45 28.66 43.98
CA GLU A 199 13.71 27.95 43.74
C GLU A 199 14.48 28.47 42.53
N ASP A 200 13.88 29.40 41.75
CA ASP A 200 14.56 30.14 40.67
C ASP A 200 15.47 31.26 41.20
N GLU A 201 15.38 31.60 42.51
CA GLU A 201 16.27 32.58 43.14
C GLU A 201 17.69 32.03 43.32
N GLY A 202 17.90 30.73 43.33
CA GLY A 202 19.24 30.14 43.36
C GLY A 202 20.14 30.56 42.21
N THR A 203 19.58 30.87 41.07
CA THR A 203 20.32 31.41 39.90
C THR A 203 20.67 32.89 40.05
N VAL A 204 19.90 33.64 40.82
CA VAL A 204 20.17 35.07 41.13
C VAL A 204 21.24 35.16 42.20
N GLU A 205 21.12 34.36 43.26
CA GLU A 205 22.16 34.26 44.31
C GLU A 205 23.48 33.75 43.77
N SER A 206 23.47 32.73 42.94
CA SER A 206 24.69 32.23 42.30
C SER A 206 25.37 33.30 41.44
N LYS A 207 24.63 34.08 40.70
CA LYS A 207 25.18 35.22 39.94
C LYS A 207 25.72 36.33 40.81
N GLU A 208 25.00 36.66 41.91
CA GLU A 208 25.50 37.64 42.86
C GLU A 208 26.79 37.18 43.55
N PHE A 209 26.89 35.88 43.90
CA PHE A 209 28.11 35.29 44.45
C PHE A 209 29.23 35.28 43.38
N GLU A 210 28.96 34.95 42.16
CA GLU A 210 29.91 35.01 41.05
C GLU A 210 30.48 36.42 40.87
N ASP A 211 29.62 37.42 40.90
CA ASP A 211 30.02 38.82 40.79
C ASP A 211 30.84 39.28 42.03
N LYS A 212 30.47 38.87 43.21
CA LYS A 212 31.25 39.14 44.46
C LYS A 212 32.62 38.47 44.42
N ILE A 213 32.71 37.22 43.91
CA ILE A 213 33.99 36.51 43.74
C ILE A 213 34.89 37.26 42.79
N LYS A 214 34.36 37.71 41.64
CA LYS A 214 35.10 38.51 40.63
C LYS A 214 35.52 39.88 41.19
N ALA A 215 34.65 40.57 41.94
CA ALA A 215 34.92 41.85 42.57
C ALA A 215 35.98 41.78 43.67
N ALA A 216 36.12 40.65 44.38
CA ALA A 216 37.07 40.48 45.47
C ALA A 216 38.55 40.42 45.00
N LYS A 217 38.85 40.36 43.69
CA LYS A 217 40.18 40.32 43.10
C LYS A 217 41.12 39.32 43.76
N MET A 218 40.63 38.12 44.06
CA MET A 218 41.35 37.02 44.69
C MET A 218 42.50 36.47 43.78
N PRO A 219 43.55 35.87 44.36
CA PRO A 219 44.53 35.14 43.57
C PRO A 219 43.84 34.10 42.67
N LYS A 220 44.30 33.92 41.44
CA LYS A 220 43.67 33.03 40.43
C LYS A 220 43.40 31.60 40.90
N SER A 221 44.24 31.09 41.82
CA SER A 221 44.05 29.77 42.39
C SER A 221 42.86 29.71 43.37
N ALA A 222 42.61 30.75 44.16
CA ALA A 222 41.48 30.85 45.05
C ALA A 222 40.18 31.14 44.33
N GLU A 223 40.21 32.02 43.32
CA GLU A 223 39.04 32.30 42.44
C GLU A 223 38.53 31.03 41.75
N LYS A 224 39.45 30.20 41.20
CA LYS A 224 39.10 28.94 40.54
C LYS A 224 38.45 27.92 41.48
N VAL A 225 38.84 27.90 42.74
CA VAL A 225 38.25 27.02 43.75
C VAL A 225 36.86 27.55 44.14
N ALA A 226 36.72 28.86 44.40
CA ALA A 226 35.46 29.49 44.77
C ALA A 226 34.40 29.36 43.66
N MET A 227 34.79 29.50 42.38
CA MET A 227 33.92 29.31 41.23
C MET A 227 33.55 27.85 40.98
N LYS A 228 34.26 26.90 41.53
CA LYS A 228 33.95 25.47 41.43
C LYS A 228 32.98 25.00 42.50
N GLU A 229 32.95 25.66 43.64
CA GLU A 229 32.08 25.34 44.77
C GLU A 229 30.73 26.11 44.70
N LEU A 230 30.61 27.07 43.79
CA LEU A 230 29.39 27.81 43.49
C LEU A 230 28.48 27.02 42.55
#